data_6ba82ea9df91209152d71f8e2ec53c5d
#
_entry.id   6ba82ea9df91209152d71f8e2ec53c5d
#
_cell.length_a   1.000
_cell.length_b   1.000
_cell.length_c   1.000
_cell.angle_alpha   90.00
_cell.angle_beta   90.00
_cell.angle_gamma   90.00
#
_symmetry.space_group_name_H-M   'P 1'
#
loop_
_entity.id
_entity.type
_entity.pdbx_description
1 polymer ?
#
loop_
_entity_poly.entity_id
_entity_poly.type
_entity_poly.pdbx_seq_one_letter_code
_entity_poly.pdbx_strand_id
1 'polypeptide(L)'
;YSDATHNCYAYILGFDSKTQHYSDAGEPGGTAGKPILNSLLRNELTGVLAIVTRYYGGIKLGVKGLIDAYTTATTMAVESAKLTVYQEYCHYQIETEYSYLDTIRHQVSSLGGEEVEAGYGERAILIVKIPIPASAAFSEFLDGYKGPGRLEYYIEEQI
;
A
#
# COMPACT_ATOMS: atom_id res chain seq x y z
N TYR A 1 -10.96 22.47 9.56
CA TYR A 1 -10.26 23.72 9.23
C TYR A 1 -10.90 24.45 8.04
N SER A 2 -12.24 24.48 7.98
CA SER A 2 -12.99 25.16 6.93
C SER A 2 -12.84 26.68 6.96
N ASP A 3 -12.36 27.22 8.06
CA ASP A 3 -12.06 28.62 8.32
C ASP A 3 -10.64 29.06 7.92
N ALA A 4 -9.80 28.12 7.50
CA ALA A 4 -8.44 28.39 7.08
C ALA A 4 -8.38 29.13 5.74
N THR A 5 -7.33 29.92 5.54
CA THR A 5 -7.13 30.67 4.29
C THR A 5 -6.85 29.74 3.12
N HIS A 6 -6.04 28.70 3.35
CA HIS A 6 -5.64 27.71 2.34
C HIS A 6 -5.58 26.32 2.94
N ASN A 7 -6.14 25.33 2.24
CA ASN A 7 -6.00 23.89 2.51
C ASN A 7 -5.38 23.24 1.29
N CYS A 8 -4.04 23.40 1.16
CA CYS A 8 -3.29 22.85 0.04
C CYS A 8 -3.07 21.36 0.23
N TYR A 9 -3.10 20.59 -0.85
CA TYR A 9 -2.98 19.13 -0.73
C TYR A 9 -2.25 18.50 -1.90
N ALA A 10 -1.75 17.28 -1.66
CA ALA A 10 -1.33 16.37 -2.70
C ALA A 10 -1.64 14.93 -2.29
N TYR A 11 -1.86 14.06 -3.27
CA TYR A 11 -2.00 12.63 -3.05
C TYR A 11 -1.25 11.82 -4.09
N ILE A 12 -0.88 10.60 -3.69
CA ILE A 12 -0.28 9.58 -4.53
C ILE A 12 -1.04 8.28 -4.27
N LEU A 13 -1.53 7.63 -5.33
CA LEU A 13 -2.30 6.39 -5.28
C LEU A 13 -1.67 5.33 -6.18
N GLY A 14 -1.94 4.07 -5.83
CA GLY A 14 -1.47 2.90 -6.57
C GLY A 14 0.00 2.57 -6.29
N PHE A 15 0.40 1.31 -6.58
CA PHE A 15 1.77 0.83 -6.37
C PHE A 15 2.80 1.52 -7.24
N ASP A 16 2.40 1.75 -8.50
CA ASP A 16 3.26 2.35 -9.48
C ASP A 16 3.37 3.87 -9.33
N SER A 17 2.70 4.43 -8.30
CA SER A 17 2.66 5.87 -8.00
C SER A 17 2.30 6.74 -9.20
N LYS A 18 1.62 6.18 -10.21
CA LYS A 18 1.25 6.92 -11.44
C LYS A 18 0.09 7.87 -11.22
N THR A 19 -0.82 7.54 -10.31
CA THR A 19 -1.95 8.40 -9.99
C THR A 19 -1.53 9.43 -8.95
N GLN A 20 -1.23 10.63 -9.41
CA GLN A 20 -0.76 11.75 -8.57
C GLN A 20 -1.58 13.00 -8.87
N HIS A 21 -1.85 13.76 -7.83
CA HIS A 21 -2.50 15.06 -7.98
C HIS A 21 -2.07 16.01 -6.87
N TYR A 22 -2.14 17.31 -7.13
CA TYR A 22 -1.93 18.36 -6.14
C TYR A 22 -2.80 19.58 -6.40
N SER A 23 -3.01 20.37 -5.36
CA SER A 23 -3.71 21.65 -5.44
C SER A 23 -3.04 22.68 -4.56
N ASP A 24 -2.82 23.87 -5.11
CA ASP A 24 -2.33 25.02 -4.37
C ASP A 24 -3.44 25.74 -3.57
N ALA A 25 -4.71 25.39 -3.77
CA ALA A 25 -5.87 25.90 -3.03
C ALA A 25 -5.83 27.42 -2.79
N GLY A 26 -5.53 28.19 -3.84
CA GLY A 26 -5.49 29.67 -3.80
C GLY A 26 -4.13 30.27 -3.42
N GLU A 27 -3.11 29.48 -3.10
CA GLU A 27 -1.73 29.97 -3.07
C GLU A 27 -1.20 30.23 -4.50
N PRO A 28 -0.13 31.01 -4.67
CA PRO A 28 0.49 31.20 -5.97
C PRO A 28 0.88 29.86 -6.62
N GLY A 29 0.66 29.74 -7.93
CA GLY A 29 0.83 28.47 -8.66
C GLY A 29 2.17 27.79 -8.42
N GLY A 30 2.14 26.52 -7.99
CA GLY A 30 3.30 25.67 -7.75
C GLY A 30 4.06 25.95 -6.45
N THR A 31 3.52 26.80 -5.56
CA THR A 31 4.21 27.19 -4.31
C THR A 31 3.78 26.37 -3.09
N ALA A 32 2.73 25.56 -3.21
CA ALA A 32 2.17 24.78 -2.11
C ALA A 32 1.95 23.30 -2.48
N GLY A 33 1.00 23.01 -3.33
CA GLY A 33 0.65 21.62 -3.68
C GLY A 33 1.79 20.84 -4.32
N LYS A 34 2.55 21.46 -5.23
CA LYS A 34 3.72 20.84 -5.84
C LYS A 34 4.84 20.55 -4.84
N PRO A 35 5.24 21.44 -3.92
CA PRO A 35 6.13 21.14 -2.80
C PRO A 35 5.66 19.98 -1.92
N ILE A 36 4.35 19.93 -1.60
CA ILE A 36 3.76 18.81 -0.86
C ILE A 36 3.98 17.49 -1.62
N LEU A 37 3.58 17.44 -2.90
CA LEU A 37 3.75 16.25 -3.74
C LEU A 37 5.20 15.80 -3.81
N ASN A 38 6.13 16.74 -4.05
CA ASN A 38 7.56 16.44 -4.12
C ASN A 38 8.11 15.86 -2.81
N SER A 39 7.59 16.31 -1.65
CA SER A 39 7.98 15.76 -0.36
C SER A 39 7.50 14.32 -0.19
N LEU A 40 6.28 13.99 -0.63
CA LEU A 40 5.77 12.62 -0.61
C LEU A 40 6.58 11.70 -1.52
N LEU A 41 6.90 12.15 -2.74
CA LEU A 41 7.70 11.39 -3.72
C LEU A 41 9.13 11.12 -3.24
N ARG A 42 9.78 12.10 -2.60
CA ARG A 42 11.14 11.93 -2.04
C ARG A 42 11.20 10.89 -0.91
N ASN A 43 10.07 10.68 -0.23
CA ASN A 43 9.95 9.66 0.82
C ASN A 43 9.35 8.34 0.28
N GLU A 44 9.24 8.20 -1.04
CA GLU A 44 8.75 6.98 -1.73
C GLU A 44 7.38 6.51 -1.21
N LEU A 45 6.51 7.47 -0.84
CA LEU A 45 5.20 7.17 -0.28
C LEU A 45 4.17 6.94 -1.38
N THR A 46 3.27 5.99 -1.15
CA THR A 46 2.06 5.77 -1.94
C THR A 46 0.86 5.50 -1.03
N GLY A 47 -0.37 5.49 -1.58
CA GLY A 47 -1.58 5.33 -0.79
C GLY A 47 -1.78 6.46 0.23
N VAL A 48 -1.34 7.69 -0.09
CA VAL A 48 -1.25 8.81 0.84
C VAL A 48 -1.94 10.06 0.30
N LEU A 49 -2.62 10.76 1.19
CA LEU A 49 -3.11 12.14 1.01
C LEU A 49 -2.48 13.01 2.10
N ALA A 50 -1.75 14.05 1.70
CA ALA A 50 -1.25 15.08 2.61
C ALA A 50 -2.00 16.38 2.40
N ILE A 51 -2.48 16.99 3.49
CA ILE A 51 -3.16 18.27 3.50
C ILE A 51 -2.39 19.19 4.43
N VAL A 52 -1.95 20.35 3.92
CA VAL A 52 -1.29 21.39 4.71
C VAL A 52 -2.20 22.59 4.78
N THR A 53 -2.63 22.89 5.99
CA THR A 53 -3.54 24.00 6.29
C THR A 53 -2.76 25.23 6.68
N ARG A 54 -3.06 26.38 6.05
CA ARG A 54 -2.42 27.64 6.35
C ARG A 54 -3.44 28.70 6.74
N TYR A 55 -3.17 29.37 7.85
CA TYR A 55 -3.81 30.61 8.27
C TYR A 55 -2.89 31.78 7.92
N TYR A 56 -3.35 32.69 7.08
CA TYR A 56 -2.58 33.87 6.70
C TYR A 56 -2.60 34.92 7.82
N GLY A 57 -1.44 35.20 8.39
CA GLY A 57 -1.27 36.15 9.48
C GLY A 57 -0.78 37.54 9.05
N GLY A 58 -0.96 37.94 7.76
CA GLY A 58 -0.57 39.29 7.28
C GLY A 58 0.88 39.36 6.76
N ILE A 59 1.75 38.39 7.02
CA ILE A 59 3.14 38.41 6.57
C ILE A 59 3.29 37.64 5.27
N LYS A 60 3.77 38.27 4.21
CA LYS A 60 4.03 37.65 2.91
C LYS A 60 5.37 36.90 2.94
N LEU A 61 5.36 35.58 2.79
CA LEU A 61 6.55 34.75 2.75
C LEU A 61 7.31 34.82 1.41
N GLY A 62 6.65 35.25 0.34
CA GLY A 62 7.17 35.18 -1.01
C GLY A 62 7.20 33.73 -1.56
N VAL A 63 7.52 33.57 -2.84
CA VAL A 63 7.49 32.28 -3.53
C VAL A 63 8.42 31.26 -2.84
N LYS A 64 9.67 31.63 -2.58
CA LYS A 64 10.63 30.74 -1.92
C LYS A 64 10.18 30.35 -0.51
N GLY A 65 9.75 31.33 0.30
CA GLY A 65 9.31 31.07 1.67
C GLY A 65 8.06 30.19 1.75
N LEU A 66 7.15 30.29 0.76
CA LEU A 66 6.00 29.39 0.65
C LEU A 66 6.45 27.95 0.35
N ILE A 67 7.31 27.77 -0.67
CA ILE A 67 7.85 26.45 -1.04
C ILE A 67 8.52 25.81 0.18
N ASP A 68 9.38 26.54 0.88
CA ASP A 68 10.11 26.04 2.06
C ASP A 68 9.13 25.69 3.19
N ALA A 69 8.11 26.51 3.46
CA ALA A 69 7.13 26.25 4.51
C ALA A 69 6.28 25.00 4.24
N TYR A 70 5.74 24.85 3.02
CA TYR A 70 4.94 23.68 2.64
C TYR A 70 5.78 22.40 2.60
N THR A 71 7.03 22.49 2.10
CA THR A 71 7.97 21.37 2.14
C THR A 71 8.27 20.93 3.56
N THR A 72 8.62 21.88 4.44
CA THR A 72 8.95 21.58 5.84
C THR A 72 7.77 21.00 6.59
N ALA A 73 6.58 21.59 6.47
CA ALA A 73 5.38 21.10 7.14
C ALA A 73 5.05 19.65 6.72
N THR A 74 5.17 19.33 5.42
CA THR A 74 4.94 17.98 4.93
C THR A 74 6.00 17.01 5.43
N THR A 75 7.27 17.39 5.41
CA THR A 75 8.37 16.55 5.91
C THR A 75 8.19 16.22 7.39
N MET A 76 7.88 17.20 8.22
CA MET A 76 7.60 17.00 9.65
C MET A 76 6.42 16.03 9.88
N ALA A 77 5.36 16.15 9.07
CA ALA A 77 4.21 15.24 9.15
C ALA A 77 4.60 13.79 8.80
N VAL A 78 5.40 13.60 7.74
CA VAL A 78 5.89 12.29 7.32
C VAL A 78 6.80 11.69 8.39
N GLU A 79 7.73 12.45 8.96
CA GLU A 79 8.64 12.00 10.02
C GLU A 79 7.90 11.58 11.29
N SER A 80 6.76 12.19 11.58
CA SER A 80 5.93 11.84 12.75
C SER A 80 4.92 10.72 12.47
N ALA A 81 4.73 10.32 11.22
CA ALA A 81 3.74 9.32 10.82
C ALA A 81 4.24 7.89 11.10
N LYS A 82 3.31 7.01 11.44
CA LYS A 82 3.56 5.56 11.43
C LYS A 82 3.42 5.04 10.00
N LEU A 83 4.53 4.84 9.33
CA LEU A 83 4.56 4.28 7.99
C LEU A 83 4.58 2.75 8.05
N THR A 84 4.00 2.11 7.04
CA THR A 84 4.06 0.66 6.83
C THR A 84 4.44 0.37 5.38
N VAL A 85 5.05 -0.78 5.15
CA VAL A 85 5.31 -1.23 3.78
C VAL A 85 3.99 -1.68 3.18
N TYR A 86 3.65 -1.13 2.03
CA TYR A 86 2.50 -1.58 1.27
C TYR A 86 2.88 -2.87 0.54
N GLN A 87 2.10 -3.91 0.75
CA GLN A 87 2.30 -5.22 0.15
C GLN A 87 0.98 -5.73 -0.41
N GLU A 88 0.94 -6.05 -1.70
CA GLU A 88 -0.19 -6.76 -2.31
C GLU A 88 -0.01 -8.27 -2.21
N TYR A 89 -1.14 -8.94 -2.12
CA TYR A 89 -1.20 -10.38 -1.96
C TYR A 89 -2.14 -11.00 -2.99
N CYS A 90 -1.75 -12.18 -3.50
CA CYS A 90 -2.67 -13.11 -4.14
C CYS A 90 -3.28 -13.99 -3.07
N HIS A 91 -4.58 -14.21 -3.11
CA HIS A 91 -5.29 -15.12 -2.23
C HIS A 91 -5.46 -16.46 -2.92
N TYR A 92 -5.14 -17.52 -2.20
CA TYR A 92 -5.29 -18.90 -2.67
C TYR A 92 -6.24 -19.63 -1.73
N GLN A 93 -7.25 -20.29 -2.32
CA GLN A 93 -8.02 -21.31 -1.63
C GLN A 93 -7.47 -22.68 -2.06
N ILE A 94 -6.99 -23.48 -1.11
CA ILE A 94 -6.31 -24.74 -1.34
C ILE A 94 -7.08 -25.83 -0.64
N GLU A 95 -7.54 -26.84 -1.38
CA GLU A 95 -8.14 -28.04 -0.84
C GLU A 95 -7.15 -29.18 -0.95
N THR A 96 -6.80 -29.84 0.16
CA THR A 96 -5.73 -30.82 0.20
C THR A 96 -5.96 -31.93 1.22
N GLU A 97 -5.26 -33.06 1.04
CA GLU A 97 -5.14 -34.07 2.08
C GLU A 97 -4.35 -33.55 3.27
N TYR A 98 -4.64 -34.06 4.46
CA TYR A 98 -3.97 -33.68 5.71
C TYR A 98 -2.45 -33.90 5.69
N SER A 99 -1.99 -34.91 4.93
CA SER A 99 -0.57 -35.24 4.75
C SER A 99 0.28 -34.10 4.15
N TYR A 100 -0.33 -33.18 3.41
CA TYR A 100 0.36 -32.07 2.75
C TYR A 100 0.29 -30.75 3.52
N LEU A 101 -0.52 -30.63 4.58
CA LEU A 101 -0.75 -29.39 5.32
C LEU A 101 0.54 -28.70 5.79
N ASP A 102 1.40 -29.47 6.47
CA ASP A 102 2.63 -28.89 7.04
C ASP A 102 3.59 -28.44 5.95
N THR A 103 3.63 -29.17 4.83
CA THR A 103 4.45 -28.81 3.67
C THR A 103 3.96 -27.49 3.04
N ILE A 104 2.63 -27.34 2.88
CA ILE A 104 2.03 -26.13 2.32
C ILE A 104 2.26 -24.95 3.29
N ARG A 105 2.01 -25.10 4.59
CA ARG A 105 2.23 -24.08 5.61
C ARG A 105 3.67 -23.63 5.67
N HIS A 106 4.61 -24.56 5.59
CA HIS A 106 6.02 -24.22 5.54
C HIS A 106 6.35 -23.38 4.29
N GLN A 107 5.82 -23.75 3.13
CA GLN A 107 6.03 -23.01 1.89
C GLN A 107 5.40 -21.61 1.94
N VAL A 108 4.17 -21.50 2.44
CA VAL A 108 3.51 -20.20 2.67
C VAL A 108 4.40 -19.27 3.52
N SER A 109 4.85 -19.78 4.66
CA SER A 109 5.71 -19.02 5.57
C SER A 109 7.06 -18.65 4.93
N SER A 110 7.68 -19.56 4.19
CA SER A 110 8.98 -19.32 3.53
C SER A 110 8.93 -18.24 2.46
N LEU A 111 7.77 -18.07 1.83
CA LEU A 111 7.49 -17.03 0.82
C LEU A 111 6.95 -15.72 1.41
N GLY A 112 6.91 -15.58 2.74
CA GLY A 112 6.38 -14.41 3.41
C GLY A 112 4.85 -14.30 3.33
N GLY A 113 4.17 -15.40 3.04
CA GLY A 113 2.72 -15.49 3.05
C GLY A 113 2.16 -15.76 4.45
N GLU A 114 0.85 -15.70 4.57
CA GLU A 114 0.12 -15.94 5.81
C GLU A 114 -1.11 -16.83 5.55
N GLU A 115 -1.41 -17.73 6.49
CA GLU A 115 -2.68 -18.43 6.55
C GLU A 115 -3.75 -17.49 7.09
N VAL A 116 -4.82 -17.29 6.32
CA VAL A 116 -5.95 -16.42 6.69
C VAL A 116 -7.02 -17.21 7.42
N GLU A 117 -7.33 -18.42 6.90
CA GLU A 117 -8.37 -19.29 7.44
C GLU A 117 -8.03 -20.76 7.13
N ALA A 118 -8.46 -21.68 8.00
CA ALA A 118 -8.37 -23.11 7.79
C ALA A 118 -9.66 -23.80 8.17
N GLY A 119 -10.18 -24.63 7.26
CA GLY A 119 -11.31 -25.52 7.47
C GLY A 119 -10.88 -26.99 7.47
N TYR A 120 -11.53 -27.78 8.31
CA TYR A 120 -11.19 -29.21 8.49
C TYR A 120 -12.46 -30.06 8.30
N GLY A 121 -12.42 -30.98 7.32
CA GLY A 121 -13.50 -31.89 6.96
C GLY A 121 -12.96 -33.22 6.48
N GLU A 122 -13.53 -33.79 5.43
CA GLU A 122 -12.92 -34.95 4.74
C GLU A 122 -11.55 -34.59 4.17
N ARG A 123 -11.40 -33.35 3.73
CA ARG A 123 -10.14 -32.72 3.31
C ARG A 123 -9.93 -31.43 4.08
N ALA A 124 -8.73 -30.96 4.12
CA ALA A 124 -8.42 -29.66 4.67
C ALA A 124 -8.58 -28.58 3.60
N ILE A 125 -9.14 -27.43 3.99
CA ILE A 125 -9.25 -26.24 3.16
C ILE A 125 -8.41 -25.15 3.82
N LEU A 126 -7.46 -24.59 3.09
CA LEU A 126 -6.66 -23.45 3.53
C LEU A 126 -6.96 -22.24 2.67
N ILE A 127 -7.19 -21.10 3.29
CA ILE A 127 -7.17 -19.79 2.63
C ILE A 127 -5.87 -19.12 3.05
N VAL A 128 -5.00 -18.85 2.08
CA VAL A 128 -3.70 -18.24 2.32
C VAL A 128 -3.52 -17.01 1.44
N LYS A 129 -2.75 -16.04 1.91
CA LYS A 129 -2.34 -14.89 1.11
C LYS A 129 -0.82 -14.95 0.89
N ILE A 130 -0.40 -14.77 -0.36
CA ILE A 130 1.00 -14.81 -0.79
C ILE A 130 1.36 -13.46 -1.42
N PRO A 131 2.49 -12.84 -1.04
CA PRO A 131 2.96 -11.62 -1.71
C PRO A 131 3.01 -11.78 -3.23
N ILE A 132 2.51 -10.79 -3.98
CA ILE A 132 2.47 -10.87 -5.45
C ILE A 132 3.82 -11.28 -6.07
N PRO A 133 4.98 -10.74 -5.64
CA PRO A 133 6.26 -11.16 -6.21
C PRO A 133 6.59 -12.65 -6.04
N ALA A 134 5.99 -13.32 -5.04
CA ALA A 134 6.21 -14.74 -4.73
C ALA A 134 5.09 -15.64 -5.27
N SER A 135 4.01 -15.07 -5.83
CA SER A 135 2.83 -15.82 -6.24
C SER A 135 3.12 -16.86 -7.35
N ALA A 136 3.96 -16.52 -8.32
CA ALA A 136 4.36 -17.44 -9.38
C ALA A 136 5.10 -18.66 -8.85
N ALA A 137 6.05 -18.47 -7.94
CA ALA A 137 6.80 -19.55 -7.31
C ALA A 137 5.90 -20.43 -6.44
N PHE A 138 4.90 -19.82 -5.77
CA PHE A 138 3.93 -20.59 -4.99
C PHE A 138 2.99 -21.42 -5.88
N SER A 139 2.52 -20.88 -7.00
CA SER A 139 1.70 -21.62 -7.97
C SER A 139 2.48 -22.81 -8.56
N GLU A 140 3.75 -22.62 -8.93
CA GLU A 140 4.61 -23.69 -9.43
C GLU A 140 4.80 -24.79 -8.37
N PHE A 141 4.99 -24.42 -7.12
CA PHE A 141 5.05 -25.38 -6.01
C PHE A 141 3.75 -26.18 -5.88
N LEU A 142 2.57 -25.52 -5.88
CA LEU A 142 1.28 -26.21 -5.78
C LEU A 142 1.03 -27.15 -6.98
N ASP A 143 1.40 -26.72 -8.19
CA ASP A 143 1.27 -27.52 -9.40
C ASP A 143 2.09 -28.83 -9.34
N GLY A 144 3.20 -28.85 -8.61
CA GLY A 144 3.98 -30.05 -8.33
C GLY A 144 3.23 -31.11 -7.50
N TYR A 145 2.21 -30.71 -6.76
CA TYR A 145 1.36 -31.60 -5.93
C TYR A 145 -0.04 -31.81 -6.51
N LYS A 146 -0.40 -31.06 -7.57
CA LYS A 146 -1.71 -31.13 -8.21
C LYS A 146 -2.00 -32.51 -8.77
N GLY A 147 -3.15 -33.05 -8.41
CA GLY A 147 -3.61 -34.35 -8.92
C GLY A 147 -4.94 -34.76 -8.32
N PRO A 148 -5.69 -35.66 -8.98
CA PRO A 148 -6.99 -36.09 -8.51
C PRO A 148 -6.92 -36.60 -7.06
N GLY A 149 -7.68 -35.95 -6.18
CA GLY A 149 -7.77 -36.30 -4.76
C GLY A 149 -6.62 -35.86 -3.87
N ARG A 150 -5.56 -35.25 -4.41
CA ARG A 150 -4.39 -34.84 -3.60
C ARG A 150 -4.45 -33.36 -3.23
N LEU A 151 -4.43 -32.48 -4.24
CA LEU A 151 -4.45 -31.03 -4.06
C LEU A 151 -5.17 -30.37 -5.24
N GLU A 152 -6.06 -29.45 -4.91
CA GLU A 152 -6.69 -28.53 -5.83
C GLU A 152 -6.57 -27.12 -5.26
N TYR A 153 -6.39 -26.11 -6.11
CA TYR A 153 -6.36 -24.74 -5.65
C TYR A 153 -6.99 -23.77 -6.66
N TYR A 154 -7.48 -22.67 -6.12
CA TYR A 154 -8.05 -21.56 -6.87
C TYR A 154 -7.37 -20.27 -6.41
N ILE A 155 -7.15 -19.36 -7.35
CA ILE A 155 -6.61 -18.03 -7.08
C ILE A 155 -7.80 -17.06 -7.14
N GLU A 156 -8.03 -16.33 -6.06
CA GLU A 156 -8.97 -15.22 -6.06
C GLU A 156 -8.26 -13.98 -6.60
N GLU A 157 -8.65 -13.54 -7.80
CA GLU A 157 -8.23 -12.23 -8.32
C GLU A 157 -8.88 -11.16 -7.43
N GLN A 158 -8.07 -10.32 -6.79
CA GLN A 158 -8.60 -9.12 -6.15
C GLN A 158 -9.13 -8.17 -7.26
N ILE A 159 -10.43 -7.86 -7.17
CA ILE A 159 -11.07 -6.80 -7.93
C ILE A 159 -10.74 -5.44 -7.31
#